data_2c94be68e2a5844fb2bd8f5d4bceb043
#
_entry.id   2c94be68e2a5844fb2bd8f5d4bceb043
#
_cell.length_a   1.000
_cell.length_b   1.000
_cell.length_c   1.000
_cell.angle_alpha   90.00
_cell.angle_beta   90.00
_cell.angle_gamma   90.00
#
_symmetry.space_group_name_H-M   'P 1'
#
loop_
_entity.id
_entity.type
_entity.pdbx_description
1 polymer ?
#
loop_
_entity_poly.entity_id
_entity_poly.type
_entity_poly.pdbx_seq_one_letter_code
_entity_poly.pdbx_strand_id
1 'polypeptide(L)'
;MQIFPADAASSVFSRVLSHDCTLCGVRSREILCAPCNRDLPFRKAAGCPCCSAQGVTEQLCGACLSNPPHFDETVSAFHYAYPLDRLVQAYKFSANLALLPLFADALNRAIRAAGALTGRPDVVIPLPLAPKRLAERGFNQSSLLGERVSNTLGIRFEARGMLRVRETPPQAGLSREARLKNVRGAFDCAGRLDGMRVAVVDDVMTTGATLSEAAQALKKAGAVHVSAWVIARADKVHLLHSAGMETVPFDQVQN
;
A
#
# COMPACT_ATOMS: atom_id res chain seq x y z
N MET A 1 17.37 55.65 3.04
CA MET A 1 17.15 54.31 2.41
C MET A 1 17.03 53.31 3.55
N GLN A 2 15.79 53.09 4.04
CA GLN A 2 15.51 52.21 5.19
C GLN A 2 15.32 50.81 4.70
N ILE A 3 16.16 49.91 5.16
CA ILE A 3 16.10 48.48 4.89
C ILE A 3 15.07 47.89 5.84
N PHE A 4 13.91 47.42 5.34
CA PHE A 4 12.93 46.64 6.10
C PHE A 4 13.49 45.24 6.34
N PRO A 5 13.41 44.69 7.56
CA PRO A 5 13.87 43.32 7.80
C PRO A 5 12.91 42.30 7.14
N ALA A 6 13.46 41.37 6.35
CA ALA A 6 12.75 40.34 5.59
C ALA A 6 12.09 39.23 6.44
N ASP A 7 12.27 39.28 7.79
CA ASP A 7 11.86 38.15 8.65
C ASP A 7 10.41 38.19 9.16
N ALA A 8 9.73 39.33 9.07
CA ALA A 8 8.36 39.46 9.59
C ALA A 8 7.29 38.86 8.66
N ALA A 9 7.52 38.88 7.36
CA ALA A 9 6.56 38.34 6.36
C ALA A 9 6.50 36.79 6.40
N SER A 10 7.63 36.11 6.64
CA SER A 10 7.69 34.64 6.74
C SER A 10 6.88 34.09 7.92
N SER A 11 6.79 34.78 9.04
CA SER A 11 6.12 34.28 10.24
C SER A 11 4.58 34.39 10.19
N VAL A 12 4.06 35.37 9.46
CA VAL A 12 2.60 35.57 9.30
C VAL A 12 2.03 34.60 8.28
N PHE A 13 2.69 34.37 7.15
CA PHE A 13 2.29 33.39 6.14
C PHE A 13 2.31 31.95 6.69
N SER A 14 3.20 31.65 7.62
CA SER A 14 3.31 30.32 8.23
C SER A 14 2.18 29.99 9.22
N ARG A 15 1.47 31.01 9.75
CA ARG A 15 0.31 30.83 10.65
C ARG A 15 -1.01 30.62 9.90
N VAL A 16 -1.11 31.07 8.66
CA VAL A 16 -2.35 31.03 7.86
C VAL A 16 -2.62 29.63 7.29
N LEU A 17 -1.62 28.73 7.20
CA LEU A 17 -1.70 27.40 6.62
C LEU A 17 -1.63 26.26 7.66
N SER A 18 -1.91 26.52 8.94
CA SER A 18 -1.98 25.45 9.93
C SER A 18 -3.37 24.78 9.89
N HIS A 19 -3.39 23.46 9.89
CA HIS A 19 -4.58 22.63 10.00
C HIS A 19 -4.47 21.71 11.22
N ASP A 20 -5.52 21.01 11.54
CA ASP A 20 -5.52 20.08 12.65
C ASP A 20 -4.90 18.74 12.22
N CYS A 21 -4.05 18.16 13.05
CA CYS A 21 -3.47 16.84 12.83
C CYS A 21 -4.59 15.80 12.66
N THR A 22 -4.56 15.05 11.60
CA THR A 22 -5.62 14.05 11.27
C THR A 22 -5.79 12.97 12.34
N LEU A 23 -4.79 12.72 13.18
CA LEU A 23 -4.88 11.71 14.25
C LEU A 23 -5.27 12.28 15.62
N CYS A 24 -4.64 13.36 16.05
CA CYS A 24 -4.82 13.87 17.42
C CYS A 24 -5.48 15.23 17.52
N GLY A 25 -5.79 15.91 16.41
CA GLY A 25 -6.44 17.21 16.38
C GLY A 25 -5.58 18.41 16.80
N VAL A 26 -4.32 18.20 17.17
CA VAL A 26 -3.42 19.30 17.51
C VAL A 26 -3.06 20.11 16.27
N ARG A 27 -2.97 21.44 16.40
CA ARG A 27 -2.54 22.33 15.31
C ARG A 27 -1.19 21.92 14.76
N SER A 28 -1.11 21.74 13.45
CA SER A 28 0.07 21.28 12.73
C SER A 28 0.20 22.01 11.39
N ARG A 29 1.41 22.11 10.87
CA ARG A 29 1.67 22.57 9.49
C ARG A 29 1.59 21.43 8.48
N GLU A 30 1.69 20.20 8.96
CA GLU A 30 1.64 19.00 8.16
C GLU A 30 0.41 18.18 8.53
N ILE A 31 -0.05 17.32 7.63
CA ILE A 31 -1.25 16.48 7.81
C ILE A 31 -1.21 15.66 9.11
N LEU A 32 -0.02 15.32 9.60
CA LEU A 32 0.24 14.76 10.91
C LEU A 32 1.26 15.62 11.65
N CYS A 33 1.03 15.87 12.94
CA CYS A 33 2.05 16.46 13.79
C CYS A 33 3.24 15.51 13.96
N ALA A 34 4.42 16.05 14.31
CA ALA A 34 5.65 15.27 14.42
C ALA A 34 5.55 14.07 15.39
N PRO A 35 4.90 14.15 16.58
CA PRO A 35 4.65 12.97 17.41
C PRO A 35 3.84 11.90 16.69
N CYS A 36 2.67 12.24 16.13
CA CYS A 36 1.82 11.24 15.43
C CYS A 36 2.52 10.62 14.21
N ASN A 37 3.34 11.38 13.50
CA ASN A 37 4.11 10.83 12.38
C ASN A 37 5.21 9.84 12.85
N ARG A 38 5.85 10.09 14.00
CA ARG A 38 6.83 9.15 14.58
C ARG A 38 6.21 7.84 15.06
N ASP A 39 4.97 7.91 15.53
CA ASP A 39 4.23 6.76 16.06
C ASP A 39 3.64 5.87 14.94
N LEU A 40 3.79 6.26 13.67
CA LEU A 40 3.36 5.40 12.57
C LEU A 40 4.18 4.11 12.53
N PRO A 41 3.53 2.96 12.24
CA PRO A 41 4.15 1.65 12.23
C PRO A 41 4.98 1.42 10.95
N PHE A 42 6.03 2.24 10.75
CA PHE A 42 6.96 2.09 9.63
C PHE A 42 7.65 0.72 9.67
N ARG A 43 7.81 0.12 8.52
CA ARG A 43 8.61 -1.09 8.41
C ARG A 43 10.10 -0.77 8.53
N LYS A 44 10.73 -1.36 9.55
CA LYS A 44 12.16 -1.15 9.86
C LYS A 44 13.03 -2.32 9.43
N ALA A 45 12.47 -3.50 9.27
CA ALA A 45 13.19 -4.72 8.93
C ALA A 45 12.61 -5.38 7.68
N ALA A 46 13.47 -6.08 6.95
CA ALA A 46 13.05 -6.97 5.88
C ALA A 46 12.19 -8.08 6.46
N GLY A 47 11.12 -8.42 5.75
CA GLY A 47 10.30 -9.60 6.01
C GLY A 47 10.55 -10.66 4.94
N CYS A 48 9.58 -11.54 4.74
CA CYS A 48 9.60 -12.48 3.62
C CYS A 48 9.87 -11.72 2.30
N PRO A 49 10.91 -12.06 1.52
CA PRO A 49 11.27 -11.33 0.30
C PRO A 49 10.15 -11.33 -0.73
N CYS A 50 9.32 -12.37 -0.77
CA CYS A 50 8.18 -12.43 -1.66
C CYS A 50 6.99 -11.60 -1.15
N CYS A 51 6.43 -11.90 0.04
CA CYS A 51 5.16 -11.30 0.46
C CYS A 51 5.30 -10.26 1.58
N SER A 52 6.50 -9.92 1.97
CA SER A 52 6.80 -8.94 3.03
C SER A 52 6.18 -9.27 4.41
N ALA A 53 5.83 -10.53 4.69
CA ALA A 53 5.34 -10.95 6.01
C ALA A 53 6.46 -10.88 7.05
N GLN A 54 6.12 -10.51 8.30
CA GLN A 54 7.05 -10.49 9.43
C GLN A 54 7.44 -11.89 9.92
N GLY A 55 8.50 -11.94 10.73
CA GLY A 55 8.92 -13.16 11.44
C GLY A 55 9.89 -14.05 10.68
N VAL A 56 10.25 -13.66 9.44
CA VAL A 56 11.34 -14.30 8.66
C VAL A 56 12.20 -13.21 8.03
N THR A 57 13.50 -13.39 8.03
CA THR A 57 14.46 -12.49 7.39
C THR A 57 15.17 -13.25 6.29
N GLU A 58 15.20 -12.68 5.08
CA GLU A 58 15.90 -13.22 3.90
C GLU A 58 15.45 -14.61 3.41
N GLN A 59 14.44 -15.21 4.04
CA GLN A 59 13.85 -16.49 3.65
C GLN A 59 12.36 -16.35 3.32
N LEU A 60 11.87 -17.23 2.47
CA LEU A 60 10.44 -17.31 2.19
C LEU A 60 9.68 -17.78 3.43
N CYS A 61 8.57 -17.12 3.75
CA CYS A 61 7.69 -17.59 4.82
C CYS A 61 6.97 -18.90 4.42
N GLY A 62 6.54 -19.69 5.40
CA GLY A 62 5.86 -20.95 5.17
C GLY A 62 4.66 -20.85 4.22
N ALA A 63 3.94 -19.71 4.23
CA ALA A 63 2.83 -19.49 3.33
C ALA A 63 3.25 -19.33 1.85
N CYS A 64 4.41 -18.68 1.60
CA CYS A 64 4.96 -18.55 0.25
C CYS A 64 5.65 -19.84 -0.22
N LEU A 65 6.20 -20.64 0.71
CA LEU A 65 6.74 -21.96 0.38
C LEU A 65 5.65 -22.95 0.00
N SER A 66 4.56 -23.00 0.77
CA SER A 66 3.47 -23.95 0.54
C SER A 66 2.56 -23.56 -0.63
N ASN A 67 2.37 -22.27 -0.88
CA ASN A 67 1.51 -21.75 -1.93
C ASN A 67 2.10 -20.45 -2.49
N PRO A 68 3.08 -20.53 -3.41
CA PRO A 68 3.74 -19.37 -3.99
C PRO A 68 2.74 -18.44 -4.66
N PRO A 69 2.76 -17.11 -4.38
CA PRO A 69 1.97 -16.16 -5.13
C PRO A 69 2.56 -15.96 -6.54
N HIS A 70 1.80 -15.35 -7.43
CA HIS A 70 2.26 -15.05 -8.80
C HIS A 70 3.12 -13.78 -8.89
N PHE A 71 3.12 -12.90 -7.88
CA PHE A 71 4.07 -11.80 -7.81
C PHE A 71 5.41 -12.29 -7.24
N ASP A 72 6.48 -11.62 -7.64
CA ASP A 72 7.85 -12.04 -7.29
C ASP A 72 8.30 -11.43 -5.97
N GLU A 73 7.84 -10.21 -5.66
CA GLU A 73 8.22 -9.49 -4.45
C GLU A 73 7.13 -8.50 -3.98
N THR A 74 7.27 -8.04 -2.76
CA THR A 74 6.39 -7.01 -2.18
C THR A 74 7.20 -5.93 -1.49
N VAL A 75 6.95 -4.67 -1.85
CA VAL A 75 7.40 -3.50 -1.11
C VAL A 75 6.23 -2.90 -0.34
N SER A 76 6.41 -2.75 0.97
CA SER A 76 5.41 -2.18 1.87
C SER A 76 6.05 -1.12 2.76
N ALA A 77 5.42 0.05 2.89
CA ALA A 77 5.93 1.14 3.72
C ALA A 77 5.66 0.92 5.21
N PHE A 78 4.50 0.34 5.53
CA PHE A 78 4.04 0.20 6.90
C PHE A 78 3.55 -1.22 7.22
N HIS A 79 3.49 -1.53 8.52
CA HIS A 79 2.63 -2.56 9.05
C HIS A 79 1.20 -2.03 9.14
N TYR A 80 0.19 -2.83 8.77
CA TYR A 80 -1.20 -2.44 8.91
C TYR A 80 -1.64 -2.61 10.36
N ALA A 81 -1.40 -1.60 11.17
CA ALA A 81 -1.68 -1.54 12.60
C ALA A 81 -2.11 -0.11 12.98
N TYR A 82 -2.64 0.06 14.21
CA TYR A 82 -2.92 1.37 14.78
C TYR A 82 -1.61 2.20 14.88
N PRO A 83 -1.65 3.50 14.57
CA PRO A 83 -2.78 4.34 14.14
C PRO A 83 -2.95 4.41 12.62
N LEU A 84 -2.16 3.70 11.82
CA LEU A 84 -2.20 3.74 10.36
C LEU A 84 -3.53 3.25 9.78
N ASP A 85 -4.15 2.25 10.39
CA ASP A 85 -5.46 1.73 9.98
C ASP A 85 -6.53 2.83 9.89
N ARG A 86 -6.54 3.78 10.84
CA ARG A 86 -7.43 4.95 10.84
C ARG A 86 -7.16 5.86 9.65
N LEU A 87 -5.89 6.12 9.33
CA LEU A 87 -5.50 6.95 8.18
C LEU A 87 -5.88 6.27 6.85
N VAL A 88 -5.65 4.97 6.73
CA VAL A 88 -6.03 4.23 5.52
C VAL A 88 -7.56 4.18 5.35
N GLN A 89 -8.31 4.05 6.43
CA GLN A 89 -9.78 4.13 6.39
C GLN A 89 -10.25 5.53 5.96
N ALA A 90 -9.68 6.60 6.53
CA ALA A 90 -9.98 7.97 6.13
C ALA A 90 -9.67 8.23 4.66
N TYR A 91 -8.55 7.73 4.15
CA TYR A 91 -8.19 7.81 2.74
C TYR A 91 -9.17 7.07 1.83
N LYS A 92 -9.61 5.87 2.24
CA LYS A 92 -10.52 5.01 1.45
C LYS A 92 -11.98 5.48 1.45
N PHE A 93 -12.49 5.89 2.60
CA PHE A 93 -13.94 6.04 2.80
C PHE A 93 -14.36 7.48 3.08
N SER A 94 -13.47 8.32 3.60
CA SER A 94 -13.75 9.74 3.84
C SER A 94 -13.14 10.64 2.76
N ALA A 95 -12.60 10.07 1.69
CA ALA A 95 -11.92 10.79 0.59
C ALA A 95 -10.87 11.80 1.09
N ASN A 96 -10.19 11.51 2.23
CA ASN A 96 -9.14 12.39 2.73
C ASN A 96 -7.88 12.28 1.87
N LEU A 97 -7.94 12.91 0.69
CA LEU A 97 -6.85 12.88 -0.29
C LEU A 97 -5.61 13.68 0.17
N ALA A 98 -5.73 14.49 1.23
CA ALA A 98 -4.58 15.17 1.84
C ALA A 98 -3.57 14.17 2.44
N LEU A 99 -3.97 12.91 2.69
CA LEU A 99 -3.09 11.81 3.12
C LEU A 99 -2.23 11.22 1.98
N LEU A 100 -2.58 11.49 0.71
CA LEU A 100 -1.85 10.94 -0.43
C LEU A 100 -0.35 11.27 -0.44
N PRO A 101 0.11 12.51 -0.17
CA PRO A 101 1.54 12.79 -0.06
C PRO A 101 2.25 11.96 1.00
N LEU A 102 1.67 11.83 2.20
CA LEU A 102 2.22 11.02 3.29
C LEU A 102 2.47 9.57 2.84
N PHE A 103 1.47 8.94 2.24
CA PHE A 103 1.54 7.55 1.79
C PHE A 103 2.52 7.37 0.62
N ALA A 104 2.48 8.27 -0.36
CA ALA A 104 3.37 8.22 -1.50
C ALA A 104 4.83 8.41 -1.10
N ASP A 105 5.13 9.36 -0.21
CA ASP A 105 6.49 9.62 0.25
C ASP A 105 7.04 8.47 1.09
N ALA A 106 6.20 7.85 1.94
CA ALA A 106 6.59 6.67 2.69
C ALA A 106 6.87 5.47 1.76
N LEU A 107 5.99 5.25 0.77
CA LEU A 107 6.17 4.17 -0.21
C LEU A 107 7.39 4.42 -1.09
N ASN A 108 7.63 5.63 -1.55
CA ASN A 108 8.84 6.00 -2.31
C ASN A 108 10.13 5.72 -1.52
N ARG A 109 10.15 6.02 -0.21
CA ARG A 109 11.29 5.67 0.66
C ARG A 109 11.50 4.16 0.72
N ALA A 110 10.43 3.39 0.91
CA ALA A 110 10.51 1.94 0.96
C ALA A 110 10.99 1.32 -0.37
N ILE A 111 10.49 1.82 -1.52
CA ILE A 111 10.91 1.37 -2.86
C ILE A 111 12.39 1.66 -3.09
N ARG A 112 12.87 2.86 -2.74
CA ARG A 112 14.30 3.21 -2.87
C ARG A 112 15.19 2.32 -2.00
N ALA A 113 14.77 2.03 -0.77
CA ALA A 113 15.50 1.14 0.12
C ALA A 113 15.58 -0.30 -0.41
N ALA A 114 14.52 -0.78 -1.06
CA ALA A 114 14.47 -2.12 -1.68
C ALA A 114 15.09 -2.17 -3.09
N GLY A 115 15.28 -1.03 -3.75
CA GLY A 115 15.60 -0.94 -5.19
C GLY A 115 16.93 -1.60 -5.61
N ALA A 116 17.90 -1.70 -4.70
CA ALA A 116 19.17 -2.38 -4.96
C ALA A 116 19.01 -3.91 -5.12
N LEU A 117 17.93 -4.46 -4.59
CA LEU A 117 17.66 -5.91 -4.61
C LEU A 117 16.70 -6.32 -5.74
N THR A 118 15.80 -5.43 -6.13
CA THR A 118 14.60 -5.81 -6.91
C THR A 118 14.64 -5.35 -8.37
N GLY A 119 15.52 -4.44 -8.71
CA GLY A 119 15.54 -3.81 -10.04
C GLY A 119 14.36 -2.86 -10.26
N ARG A 120 14.57 -1.89 -11.16
CA ARG A 120 13.57 -0.86 -11.46
C ARG A 120 12.48 -1.41 -12.39
N PRO A 121 11.17 -1.23 -12.07
CA PRO A 121 10.10 -1.55 -13.02
C PRO A 121 10.10 -0.63 -14.24
N ASP A 122 9.65 -1.15 -15.38
CA ASP A 122 9.45 -0.38 -16.61
C ASP A 122 8.14 0.41 -16.57
N VAL A 123 7.14 -0.14 -15.86
CA VAL A 123 5.81 0.45 -15.78
C VAL A 123 5.16 0.19 -14.41
N VAL A 124 4.41 1.18 -13.95
CA VAL A 124 3.54 1.10 -12.76
C VAL A 124 2.09 1.01 -13.22
N ILE A 125 1.38 -0.01 -12.74
CA ILE A 125 -0.02 -0.28 -13.04
C ILE A 125 -0.82 -0.31 -11.73
N PRO A 126 -1.88 0.51 -11.57
CA PRO A 126 -2.71 0.45 -10.38
C PRO A 126 -3.66 -0.75 -10.41
N LEU A 127 -3.93 -1.33 -9.24
CA LEU A 127 -4.97 -2.34 -9.10
C LEU A 127 -6.36 -1.71 -9.36
N PRO A 128 -7.15 -2.23 -10.34
CA PRO A 128 -8.45 -1.66 -10.63
C PRO A 128 -9.49 -2.02 -9.56
N LEU A 129 -10.31 -1.03 -9.18
CA LEU A 129 -11.49 -1.25 -8.35
C LEU A 129 -12.61 -1.91 -9.15
N ALA A 130 -13.50 -2.62 -8.43
CA ALA A 130 -14.78 -3.04 -9.01
C ALA A 130 -15.60 -1.78 -9.40
N PRO A 131 -16.33 -1.80 -10.55
CA PRO A 131 -17.09 -0.65 -11.03
C PRO A 131 -18.03 -0.06 -9.97
N LYS A 132 -18.74 -0.91 -9.24
CA LYS A 132 -19.61 -0.49 -8.13
C LYS A 132 -18.84 0.30 -7.06
N ARG A 133 -17.67 -0.19 -6.63
CA ARG A 133 -16.84 0.51 -5.63
C ARG A 133 -16.25 1.81 -6.16
N LEU A 134 -15.93 1.85 -7.44
CA LEU A 134 -15.46 3.08 -8.09
C LEU A 134 -16.57 4.12 -8.12
N ALA A 135 -17.81 3.72 -8.45
CA ALA A 135 -18.97 4.61 -8.43
C ALA A 135 -19.31 5.12 -7.01
N GLU A 136 -19.25 4.25 -6.00
CA GLU A 136 -19.49 4.60 -4.59
C GLU A 136 -18.41 5.55 -4.04
N ARG A 137 -17.15 5.36 -4.42
CA ARG A 137 -16.00 6.09 -3.88
C ARG A 137 -15.63 7.32 -4.68
N GLY A 138 -15.98 7.37 -5.96
CA GLY A 138 -15.67 8.45 -6.89
C GLY A 138 -14.24 8.45 -7.43
N PHE A 139 -13.33 7.66 -6.86
CA PHE A 139 -11.92 7.58 -7.28
C PHE A 139 -11.30 6.20 -6.98
N ASN A 140 -10.20 5.90 -7.68
CA ASN A 140 -9.37 4.74 -7.38
C ASN A 140 -8.13 5.18 -6.60
N GLN A 141 -8.05 4.85 -5.31
CA GLN A 141 -6.95 5.20 -4.42
C GLN A 141 -5.61 4.63 -4.89
N SER A 142 -5.61 3.42 -5.45
CA SER A 142 -4.40 2.79 -5.99
C SER A 142 -3.89 3.52 -7.24
N SER A 143 -4.80 4.12 -8.04
CA SER A 143 -4.44 4.93 -9.20
C SER A 143 -3.79 6.24 -8.78
N LEU A 144 -4.39 6.99 -7.84
CA LEU A 144 -3.80 8.23 -7.33
C LEU A 144 -2.43 8.00 -6.69
N LEU A 145 -2.31 6.93 -5.89
CA LEU A 145 -1.05 6.55 -5.26
C LEU A 145 0.01 6.18 -6.31
N GLY A 146 -0.35 5.31 -7.26
CA GLY A 146 0.54 4.84 -8.33
C GLY A 146 1.04 5.97 -9.21
N GLU A 147 0.18 6.91 -9.61
CA GLU A 147 0.54 8.08 -10.40
C GLU A 147 1.56 8.97 -9.66
N ARG A 148 1.29 9.28 -8.39
CA ARG A 148 2.20 10.12 -7.59
C ARG A 148 3.55 9.44 -7.34
N VAL A 149 3.57 8.15 -7.04
CA VAL A 149 4.79 7.37 -6.83
C VAL A 149 5.60 7.29 -8.12
N SER A 150 4.97 6.95 -9.25
CA SER A 150 5.65 6.82 -10.54
C SER A 150 6.23 8.15 -11.02
N ASN A 151 5.50 9.27 -10.85
CA ASN A 151 6.00 10.61 -11.16
C ASN A 151 7.26 10.96 -10.34
N THR A 152 7.26 10.65 -9.04
CA THR A 152 8.43 10.89 -8.15
C THR A 152 9.63 10.02 -8.52
N LEU A 153 9.40 8.80 -9.00
CA LEU A 153 10.45 7.85 -9.38
C LEU A 153 10.86 7.98 -10.85
N GLY A 154 10.13 8.74 -11.67
CA GLY A 154 10.34 8.86 -13.11
C GLY A 154 10.09 7.54 -13.83
N ILE A 155 9.08 6.75 -13.42
CA ILE A 155 8.66 5.49 -14.04
C ILE A 155 7.37 5.73 -14.82
N ARG A 156 7.21 5.06 -15.96
CA ARG A 156 5.96 5.13 -16.74
C ARG A 156 4.77 4.68 -15.88
N PHE A 157 3.69 5.45 -15.92
CA PHE A 157 2.42 5.10 -15.28
C PHE A 157 1.38 4.74 -16.33
N GLU A 158 0.69 3.61 -16.13
CA GLU A 158 -0.35 3.13 -17.04
C GLU A 158 -1.65 2.89 -16.27
N ALA A 159 -2.46 3.94 -16.16
CA ALA A 159 -3.69 3.93 -15.35
C ALA A 159 -4.72 2.85 -15.76
N ARG A 160 -4.71 2.47 -17.04
CA ARG A 160 -5.65 1.49 -17.64
C ARG A 160 -4.95 0.21 -18.09
N GLY A 161 -3.72 -0.04 -17.62
CA GLY A 161 -2.94 -1.23 -17.99
C GLY A 161 -3.56 -2.54 -17.51
N MET A 162 -4.49 -2.48 -16.56
CA MET A 162 -5.23 -3.64 -16.05
C MET A 162 -6.72 -3.36 -15.99
N LEU A 163 -7.51 -4.38 -16.33
CA LEU A 163 -8.97 -4.36 -16.30
C LEU A 163 -9.49 -5.33 -15.23
N ARG A 164 -10.56 -4.95 -14.54
CA ARG A 164 -11.32 -5.87 -13.71
C ARG A 164 -12.50 -6.39 -14.51
N VAL A 165 -12.40 -7.63 -14.97
CA VAL A 165 -13.36 -8.27 -15.88
C VAL A 165 -14.48 -9.03 -15.17
N ARG A 166 -14.35 -9.25 -13.83
CA ARG A 166 -15.37 -9.91 -13.02
C ARG A 166 -15.62 -9.15 -11.71
N GLU A 167 -16.88 -8.92 -11.40
CA GLU A 167 -17.28 -8.45 -10.09
C GLU A 167 -17.11 -9.57 -9.06
N THR A 168 -16.60 -9.19 -7.88
CA THR A 168 -16.42 -10.11 -6.78
C THR A 168 -17.03 -9.52 -5.52
N PRO A 169 -17.72 -10.32 -4.69
CA PRO A 169 -18.25 -9.86 -3.42
C PRO A 169 -17.17 -9.22 -2.53
N PRO A 170 -17.55 -8.35 -1.57
CA PRO A 170 -16.60 -7.80 -0.60
C PRO A 170 -15.82 -8.90 0.10
N GLN A 171 -14.50 -8.69 0.25
CA GLN A 171 -13.61 -9.69 0.88
C GLN A 171 -13.60 -9.61 2.41
N ALA A 172 -14.30 -8.63 3.01
CA ALA A 172 -14.41 -8.51 4.46
C ALA A 172 -15.10 -9.76 5.02
N GLY A 173 -14.54 -10.32 6.09
CA GLY A 173 -15.06 -11.54 6.73
C GLY A 173 -14.77 -12.88 6.03
N LEU A 174 -14.19 -12.89 4.80
CA LEU A 174 -13.85 -14.11 4.11
C LEU A 174 -12.55 -14.75 4.64
N SER A 175 -12.52 -16.09 4.76
CA SER A 175 -11.29 -16.84 4.98
C SER A 175 -10.27 -16.65 3.85
N ARG A 176 -9.01 -17.03 4.06
CA ARG A 176 -7.96 -16.95 3.03
C ARG A 176 -8.35 -17.71 1.75
N GLU A 177 -8.85 -18.93 1.90
CA GLU A 177 -9.27 -19.77 0.77
C GLU A 177 -10.45 -19.18 0.02
N ALA A 178 -11.45 -18.65 0.75
CA ALA A 178 -12.59 -17.97 0.16
C ALA A 178 -12.15 -16.70 -0.60
N ARG A 179 -11.16 -15.95 -0.09
CA ARG A 179 -10.59 -14.78 -0.80
C ARG A 179 -9.89 -15.17 -2.09
N LEU A 180 -9.13 -16.28 -2.10
CA LEU A 180 -8.48 -16.79 -3.30
C LEU A 180 -9.50 -17.20 -4.36
N LYS A 181 -10.54 -17.95 -3.99
CA LYS A 181 -11.63 -18.35 -4.90
C LYS A 181 -12.39 -17.13 -5.42
N ASN A 182 -12.61 -16.14 -4.55
CA ASN A 182 -13.38 -14.95 -4.88
C ASN A 182 -12.73 -14.10 -5.98
N VAL A 183 -11.40 -13.97 -6.02
CA VAL A 183 -10.70 -13.11 -6.98
C VAL A 183 -10.20 -13.83 -8.23
N ARG A 184 -10.37 -15.16 -8.32
CA ARG A 184 -9.87 -15.96 -9.44
C ARG A 184 -10.49 -15.51 -10.78
N GLY A 185 -9.63 -15.19 -11.77
CA GLY A 185 -10.05 -14.69 -13.08
C GLY A 185 -10.72 -13.32 -13.05
N ALA A 186 -10.46 -12.51 -12.00
CA ALA A 186 -11.08 -11.19 -11.88
C ALA A 186 -10.35 -10.09 -12.65
N PHE A 187 -9.14 -10.35 -13.12
CA PHE A 187 -8.30 -9.35 -13.79
C PHE A 187 -7.84 -9.83 -15.16
N ASP A 188 -7.69 -8.86 -16.06
CA ASP A 188 -7.09 -9.03 -17.38
C ASP A 188 -6.16 -7.85 -17.66
N CYS A 189 -5.19 -8.04 -18.57
CA CYS A 189 -4.27 -6.99 -18.97
C CYS A 189 -4.78 -6.31 -20.25
N ALA A 190 -4.71 -4.97 -20.30
CA ALA A 190 -5.19 -4.22 -21.45
C ALA A 190 -4.26 -4.29 -22.69
N GLY A 191 -3.06 -4.88 -22.57
CA GLY A 191 -2.08 -4.98 -23.66
C GLY A 191 -0.98 -5.97 -23.37
N ARG A 192 0.00 -6.07 -24.27
CA ARG A 192 1.19 -6.92 -24.10
C ARG A 192 2.24 -6.24 -23.24
N LEU A 193 2.91 -7.04 -22.43
CA LEU A 193 3.97 -6.61 -21.49
C LEU A 193 5.25 -7.42 -21.66
N ASP A 194 5.50 -7.87 -22.90
CA ASP A 194 6.60 -8.80 -23.21
C ASP A 194 7.95 -8.28 -22.71
N GLY A 195 8.59 -9.06 -21.86
CA GLY A 195 9.88 -8.75 -21.26
C GLY A 195 9.88 -7.65 -20.20
N MET A 196 8.73 -7.05 -19.90
CA MET A 196 8.65 -5.93 -18.95
C MET A 196 8.67 -6.39 -17.48
N ARG A 197 9.27 -5.56 -16.66
CA ARG A 197 9.16 -5.57 -15.20
C ARG A 197 8.04 -4.63 -14.80
N VAL A 198 7.05 -5.12 -14.08
CA VAL A 198 5.83 -4.36 -13.74
C VAL A 198 5.74 -4.18 -12.24
N ALA A 199 5.41 -2.96 -11.79
CA ALA A 199 4.97 -2.73 -10.41
C ALA A 199 3.45 -2.59 -10.38
N VAL A 200 2.77 -3.43 -9.58
CA VAL A 200 1.34 -3.29 -9.32
C VAL A 200 1.12 -2.60 -7.99
N VAL A 201 0.31 -1.51 -8.00
CA VAL A 201 0.08 -0.69 -6.80
C VAL A 201 -1.29 -0.96 -6.20
N ASP A 202 -1.32 -1.16 -4.87
CA ASP A 202 -2.55 -1.23 -4.08
C ASP A 202 -2.36 -0.51 -2.73
N ASP A 203 -3.43 -0.36 -1.95
CA ASP A 203 -3.36 0.29 -0.64
C ASP A 203 -2.90 -0.67 0.47
N VAL A 204 -3.57 -1.80 0.67
CA VAL A 204 -3.27 -2.75 1.76
C VAL A 204 -3.25 -4.19 1.27
N MET A 205 -2.12 -4.84 1.44
CA MET A 205 -2.02 -6.28 1.25
C MET A 205 -2.37 -7.02 2.55
N THR A 206 -3.42 -7.83 2.50
CA THR A 206 -3.80 -8.76 3.58
C THR A 206 -3.25 -10.16 3.31
N THR A 207 -3.99 -11.02 2.62
CA THR A 207 -3.54 -12.36 2.22
C THR A 207 -2.65 -12.37 0.99
N GLY A 208 -2.65 -11.28 0.21
CA GLY A 208 -1.99 -11.18 -1.09
C GLY A 208 -2.78 -11.81 -2.24
N ALA A 209 -3.97 -12.38 -1.99
CA ALA A 209 -4.76 -13.09 -2.99
C ALA A 209 -5.09 -12.21 -4.22
N THR A 210 -5.52 -10.97 -3.99
CA THR A 210 -5.87 -10.02 -5.06
C THR A 210 -4.67 -9.65 -5.91
N LEU A 211 -3.54 -9.33 -5.26
CA LEU A 211 -2.30 -8.99 -5.96
C LEU A 211 -1.70 -10.18 -6.69
N SER A 212 -1.84 -11.40 -6.13
CA SER A 212 -1.41 -12.64 -6.81
C SER A 212 -2.21 -12.88 -8.08
N GLU A 213 -3.53 -12.70 -8.05
CA GLU A 213 -4.37 -12.85 -9.24
C GLU A 213 -4.08 -11.78 -10.30
N ALA A 214 -3.86 -10.52 -9.86
CA ALA A 214 -3.42 -9.44 -10.72
C ALA A 214 -2.07 -9.75 -11.39
N ALA A 215 -1.10 -10.22 -10.60
CA ALA A 215 0.21 -10.63 -11.10
C ALA A 215 0.13 -11.78 -12.10
N GLN A 216 -0.77 -12.75 -11.91
CA GLN A 216 -1.02 -13.82 -12.86
C GLN A 216 -1.48 -13.27 -14.21
N ALA A 217 -2.40 -12.31 -14.23
CA ALA A 217 -2.86 -11.66 -15.46
C ALA A 217 -1.72 -10.92 -16.17
N LEU A 218 -0.88 -10.17 -15.43
CA LEU A 218 0.28 -9.46 -15.97
C LEU A 218 1.32 -10.42 -16.56
N LYS A 219 1.62 -11.53 -15.86
CA LYS A 219 2.55 -12.54 -16.36
C LYS A 219 2.03 -13.25 -17.60
N LYS A 220 0.72 -13.52 -17.68
CA LYS A 220 0.08 -14.05 -18.90
C LYS A 220 0.20 -13.07 -20.08
N ALA A 221 0.23 -11.76 -19.82
CA ALA A 221 0.45 -10.73 -20.83
C ALA A 221 1.92 -10.55 -21.24
N GLY A 222 2.86 -11.32 -20.64
CA GLY A 222 4.28 -11.32 -21.00
C GLY A 222 5.22 -10.65 -19.99
N ALA A 223 4.71 -10.16 -18.85
CA ALA A 223 5.57 -9.57 -17.81
C ALA A 223 6.53 -10.62 -17.23
N VAL A 224 7.82 -10.31 -17.20
CA VAL A 224 8.86 -11.22 -16.67
C VAL A 224 9.03 -11.10 -15.16
N HIS A 225 8.63 -9.97 -14.59
CA HIS A 225 8.71 -9.73 -13.15
C HIS A 225 7.56 -8.83 -12.69
N VAL A 226 6.93 -9.16 -11.57
CA VAL A 226 5.84 -8.38 -10.99
C VAL A 226 6.13 -8.07 -9.53
N SER A 227 6.36 -6.78 -9.22
CA SER A 227 6.47 -6.26 -7.85
C SER A 227 5.10 -5.79 -7.35
N ALA A 228 4.73 -6.15 -6.13
CA ALA A 228 3.56 -5.60 -5.46
C ALA A 228 3.99 -4.43 -4.56
N TRP A 229 3.48 -3.23 -4.82
CA TRP A 229 3.75 -2.02 -4.03
C TRP A 229 2.52 -1.62 -3.23
N VAL A 230 2.63 -1.58 -1.91
CA VAL A 230 1.48 -1.30 -1.04
C VAL A 230 1.84 -0.30 0.06
N ILE A 231 0.86 0.49 0.49
CA ILE A 231 1.01 1.36 1.66
C ILE A 231 1.34 0.49 2.87
N ALA A 232 0.54 -0.55 3.10
CA ALA A 232 0.67 -1.38 4.29
C ALA A 232 0.49 -2.87 4.04
N ARG A 233 1.21 -3.67 4.84
CA ARG A 233 1.07 -5.12 4.92
C ARG A 233 0.39 -5.50 6.24
N ALA A 234 -0.74 -6.21 6.17
CA ALA A 234 -1.39 -6.75 7.35
C ALA A 234 -0.80 -8.13 7.69
N ASP A 235 -0.16 -8.23 8.84
CA ASP A 235 0.35 -9.49 9.37
C ASP A 235 -0.74 -10.25 10.13
N LYS A 236 -0.60 -11.58 10.27
CA LYS A 236 -1.63 -12.43 10.90
C LYS A 236 -2.00 -11.99 12.34
N VAL A 237 -1.03 -11.52 13.10
CA VAL A 237 -1.22 -11.08 14.49
C VAL A 237 -2.19 -9.88 14.56
N HIS A 238 -2.08 -8.93 13.67
CA HIS A 238 -2.94 -7.73 13.65
C HIS A 238 -4.36 -7.99 13.14
N LEU A 239 -4.57 -9.02 12.30
CA LEU A 239 -5.90 -9.39 11.83
C LEU A 239 -6.78 -9.96 12.94
N LEU A 240 -6.20 -10.58 13.96
CA LEU A 240 -6.93 -11.13 15.12
C LEU A 240 -7.42 -10.01 16.05
N HIS A 241 -6.64 -8.96 16.26
CA HIS A 241 -7.05 -7.79 17.07
C HIS A 241 -8.21 -7.01 16.43
N SER A 242 -8.21 -6.85 15.11
CA SER A 242 -9.31 -6.16 14.39
C SER A 242 -10.61 -6.98 14.34
N ALA A 243 -10.56 -8.28 14.63
CA ALA A 243 -11.71 -9.16 14.69
C ALA A 243 -12.28 -9.35 16.10
N GLY A 244 -11.78 -8.61 17.12
CA GLY A 244 -12.25 -8.72 18.50
C GLY A 244 -11.88 -10.02 19.23
N MET A 245 -10.93 -10.79 18.71
CA MET A 245 -10.42 -11.98 19.39
C MET A 245 -9.21 -11.61 20.25
N GLU A 246 -9.34 -11.75 21.57
CA GLU A 246 -8.22 -11.58 22.51
C GLU A 246 -7.10 -12.58 22.20
N THR A 247 -5.87 -12.06 22.05
CA THR A 247 -4.69 -12.91 21.89
C THR A 247 -4.30 -13.48 23.26
N VAL A 248 -4.29 -14.79 23.38
CA VAL A 248 -3.64 -15.46 24.51
C VAL A 248 -2.13 -15.20 24.41
N PRO A 249 -1.47 -14.70 25.48
CA PRO A 249 -0.03 -14.45 25.47
C PRO A 249 0.74 -15.76 25.20
N PHE A 250 1.82 -15.66 24.41
CA PHE A 250 2.65 -16.80 23.98
C PHE A 250 3.27 -17.60 25.13
N ASP A 251 3.35 -17.02 26.32
CA ASP A 251 3.95 -17.65 27.53
C ASP A 251 3.06 -18.70 28.22
N GLN A 252 1.84 -18.96 27.74
CA GLN A 252 0.93 -19.96 28.35
C GLN A 252 0.76 -21.23 27.51
N VAL A 253 1.56 -21.47 26.50
CA VAL A 253 1.50 -22.68 25.64
C VAL A 253 2.60 -23.68 25.96
N GLN A 254 3.26 -23.57 27.12
CA GLN A 254 4.17 -24.59 27.63
C GLN A 254 3.68 -25.07 29.00
N ASN A 255 2.73 -26.00 28.98
CA ASN A 255 2.59 -27.08 29.97
C ASN A 255 1.77 -28.21 29.37
#